data_f53ce628fd22335339c90add3dc8d0bd
#
_entry.id   f53ce628fd22335339c90add3dc8d0bd
#
_cell.length_a   1.000
_cell.length_b   1.000
_cell.length_c   1.000
_cell.angle_alpha   90.00
_cell.angle_beta   90.00
_cell.angle_gamma   90.00
#
_symmetry.space_group_name_H-M   'P 1'
#
loop_
_entity.id
_entity.type
_entity.pdbx_description
1 polymer ?
#
loop_
_entity_poly.entity_id
_entity_poly.type
_entity_poly.pdbx_seq_one_letter_code
_entity_poly.pdbx_strand_id
1 'polypeptide(L)'
;LKIFLFNFEIVPKNFDKAGQRIRGATRVAQTVAKLVLRNIYIPVATYRKTRDALMVNSLVKHALAVSKSVNGDQQIGQGAVDVSSDIDEELRKIAAQMDVCIKIIGCGGGGSNTINRCVDAGISGAQLCAINTDAKHLLTIRAPKKILIGRTATRGLGAGAIPEVGEQAAKENELEIREYLRGAHIVFVTAGLGGGTGTGSAHFVARIAKESLQALTIGVVTLPFKAEGTIRMENALAGLDKLRRVCDTTIVIPNDKLLELVPKLPIDAAFKVADEVLMQTMKGLTEIITKPGLVNLDYSDIQTVMREGGISFVGIGESDDEDDRVEAAVKEALTSPLLGEIDLKDAKGALIRVVGGSDMTIAEAQRAAEIVTNSVNERARIIWGCSIEPELKGTIKVLLIVTGAKSK
;
A
#
# COMPACT_ATOMS: atom_id res chain seq x y z
N LEU A 1 50.79 -26.68 -2.32
CA LEU A 1 50.35 -26.45 -0.95
C LEU A 1 51.10 -25.29 -0.27
N LYS A 2 52.41 -25.19 -0.44
CA LYS A 2 53.24 -24.07 0.06
C LYS A 2 52.86 -22.74 -0.58
N ILE A 3 52.49 -22.68 -1.86
CA ILE A 3 52.13 -21.47 -2.61
C ILE A 3 50.74 -20.97 -2.19
N PHE A 4 49.81 -21.84 -1.77
CA PHE A 4 48.43 -21.48 -1.40
C PHE A 4 48.30 -20.93 0.05
N LEU A 5 49.25 -21.27 0.92
CA LEU A 5 49.26 -20.81 2.32
C LEU A 5 50.04 -19.49 2.49
N PHE A 6 50.86 -19.08 1.51
CA PHE A 6 51.68 -17.86 1.60
C PHE A 6 50.89 -16.54 1.41
N ASN A 7 49.68 -16.62 0.85
CA ASN A 7 48.80 -15.44 0.69
C ASN A 7 47.90 -15.15 1.92
N PHE A 8 48.04 -15.91 3.01
CA PHE A 8 47.14 -15.77 4.17
C PHE A 8 47.87 -15.55 5.47
N GLU A 9 49.00 -14.92 5.58
CA GLU A 9 49.71 -14.53 6.82
C GLU A 9 49.47 -15.42 8.10
N ILE A 10 49.01 -16.66 7.95
CA ILE A 10 48.68 -17.59 9.04
C ILE A 10 49.42 -18.91 8.81
N VAL A 11 50.74 -18.84 8.73
CA VAL A 11 51.58 -20.05 8.83
C VAL A 11 52.45 -19.93 10.08
N PRO A 12 52.22 -20.73 11.13
CA PRO A 12 53.16 -20.82 12.22
C PRO A 12 54.52 -21.32 11.70
N LYS A 13 55.60 -20.66 12.06
CA LYS A 13 56.97 -20.96 11.63
C LYS A 13 57.46 -22.38 12.00
N ASN A 14 56.68 -23.19 12.68
CA ASN A 14 57.07 -24.52 13.16
C ASN A 14 56.10 -25.59 12.63
N PHE A 15 56.29 -26.00 11.40
CA PHE A 15 55.65 -27.20 10.83
C PHE A 15 56.70 -28.30 10.76
N ASP A 16 56.56 -29.35 11.55
CA ASP A 16 57.40 -30.53 11.36
C ASP A 16 56.82 -31.47 10.28
N LYS A 17 57.68 -32.31 9.73
CA LYS A 17 57.38 -33.14 8.52
C LYS A 17 56.38 -34.25 8.80
N ALA A 18 55.92 -34.44 10.04
CA ALA A 18 55.04 -35.55 10.43
C ALA A 18 53.62 -35.15 10.83
N GLY A 19 53.28 -33.89 10.85
CA GLY A 19 51.92 -33.43 11.15
C GLY A 19 51.43 -33.64 12.60
N GLN A 20 52.36 -33.95 13.49
CA GLN A 20 52.02 -34.17 14.91
C GLN A 20 52.52 -33.02 15.80
N ARG A 21 51.61 -32.22 16.28
CA ARG A 21 51.65 -31.10 17.24
C ARG A 21 51.69 -29.70 16.62
N ILE A 22 50.54 -29.12 16.54
CA ILE A 22 50.36 -27.69 16.43
C ILE A 22 50.16 -27.13 17.87
N ARG A 23 51.23 -26.66 18.52
CA ARG A 23 51.11 -25.91 19.76
C ARG A 23 50.77 -24.46 19.46
N GLY A 24 49.64 -23.99 19.96
CA GLY A 24 49.24 -22.59 19.87
C GLY A 24 48.30 -22.22 18.72
N ALA A 25 47.79 -23.17 17.98
CA ALA A 25 46.76 -22.89 16.95
C ALA A 25 45.37 -22.74 17.57
N THR A 26 44.65 -21.70 17.19
CA THR A 26 43.24 -21.54 17.58
C THR A 26 42.40 -22.73 17.07
N ARG A 27 41.30 -23.05 17.75
CA ARG A 27 40.37 -24.16 17.37
C ARG A 27 40.02 -24.17 15.88
N VAL A 28 39.93 -23.00 15.26
CA VAL A 28 39.63 -22.83 13.83
C VAL A 28 40.79 -23.35 12.96
N ALA A 29 42.06 -23.04 13.30
CA ALA A 29 43.22 -23.51 12.57
C ALA A 29 43.39 -25.03 12.65
N GLN A 30 43.05 -25.64 13.79
CA GLN A 30 43.06 -27.09 14.00
C GLN A 30 41.96 -27.78 13.19
N THR A 31 40.77 -27.17 13.05
CA THR A 31 39.66 -27.70 12.25
C THR A 31 39.97 -27.64 10.74
N VAL A 32 40.56 -26.51 10.29
CA VAL A 32 40.98 -26.35 8.88
C VAL A 32 42.10 -27.31 8.52
N ALA A 33 43.10 -27.48 9.41
CA ALA A 33 44.18 -28.46 9.20
C ALA A 33 43.69 -29.90 9.14
N LYS A 34 42.71 -30.29 9.98
CA LYS A 34 42.06 -31.63 9.89
C LYS A 34 41.26 -31.86 8.62
N LEU A 35 40.59 -30.82 8.09
CA LEU A 35 39.84 -30.89 6.84
C LEU A 35 40.75 -31.01 5.62
N VAL A 36 41.88 -30.29 5.61
CA VAL A 36 42.88 -30.35 4.52
C VAL A 36 43.59 -31.74 4.50
N LEU A 37 43.85 -32.30 5.68
CA LEU A 37 44.50 -33.64 5.80
C LEU A 37 43.56 -34.79 5.40
N ARG A 38 42.25 -34.57 5.27
CA ARG A 38 41.25 -35.57 4.83
C ARG A 38 40.92 -35.52 3.33
N ASN A 39 41.72 -34.87 2.48
CA ASN A 39 41.50 -34.77 1.04
C ASN A 39 40.14 -34.15 0.63
N ILE A 40 39.58 -33.23 1.46
CA ILE A 40 38.38 -32.49 1.06
C ILE A 40 38.82 -31.18 0.40
N TYR A 41 38.70 -31.09 -0.92
CA TYR A 41 38.98 -29.89 -1.71
C TYR A 41 37.79 -28.94 -1.54
N ILE A 42 37.94 -27.89 -0.72
CA ILE A 42 36.94 -26.81 -0.63
C ILE A 42 37.41 -25.67 -1.53
N PRO A 43 36.63 -25.29 -2.57
CA PRO A 43 36.99 -24.15 -3.42
C PRO A 43 37.05 -22.84 -2.59
N VAL A 44 38.00 -21.96 -2.92
CA VAL A 44 38.20 -20.66 -2.23
C VAL A 44 36.91 -19.81 -2.20
N ALA A 45 36.07 -19.93 -3.23
CA ALA A 45 34.77 -19.28 -3.29
C ALA A 45 33.81 -19.73 -2.16
N THR A 46 33.86 -20.99 -1.77
CA THR A 46 32.99 -21.54 -0.70
C THR A 46 33.47 -21.09 0.69
N TYR A 47 34.79 -20.89 0.87
CA TYR A 47 35.34 -20.36 2.11
C TYR A 47 34.98 -18.88 2.34
N ARG A 48 35.02 -18.05 1.30
CA ARG A 48 34.54 -16.66 1.36
C ARG A 48 33.04 -16.60 1.73
N LYS A 49 32.22 -17.40 1.05
CA LYS A 49 30.77 -17.46 1.30
C LYS A 49 30.44 -17.86 2.75
N THR A 50 31.17 -18.81 3.33
CA THR A 50 30.93 -19.23 4.73
C THR A 50 31.42 -18.20 5.75
N ARG A 51 32.49 -17.46 5.48
CA ARG A 51 32.98 -16.39 6.36
C ARG A 51 32.03 -15.18 6.35
N ASP A 52 31.57 -14.78 5.17
CA ASP A 52 30.62 -13.67 5.01
C ASP A 52 29.28 -14.03 5.63
N ALA A 53 28.80 -15.26 5.47
CA ALA A 53 27.58 -15.76 6.12
C ALA A 53 27.71 -15.81 7.66
N LEU A 54 28.89 -16.13 8.22
CA LEU A 54 29.14 -16.14 9.66
C LEU A 54 29.21 -14.71 10.23
N MET A 55 29.79 -13.75 9.51
CA MET A 55 29.79 -12.34 9.90
C MET A 55 28.38 -11.73 9.86
N VAL A 56 27.62 -12.00 8.79
CA VAL A 56 26.24 -11.55 8.63
C VAL A 56 25.37 -12.11 9.76
N ASN A 57 25.51 -13.41 10.09
CA ASN A 57 24.77 -14.02 11.21
C ASN A 57 25.09 -13.39 12.57
N SER A 58 26.32 -12.93 12.79
CA SER A 58 26.71 -12.25 14.02
C SER A 58 26.09 -10.86 14.11
N LEU A 59 26.08 -10.09 13.02
CA LEU A 59 25.46 -8.77 12.93
C LEU A 59 23.92 -8.85 13.08
N VAL A 60 23.30 -9.83 12.42
CA VAL A 60 21.85 -10.08 12.54
C VAL A 60 21.48 -10.48 13.97
N LYS A 61 22.25 -11.36 14.61
CA LYS A 61 22.03 -11.74 16.03
C LYS A 61 22.18 -10.54 16.97
N HIS A 62 23.15 -9.67 16.71
CA HIS A 62 23.35 -8.46 17.51
C HIS A 62 22.19 -7.46 17.31
N ALA A 63 21.76 -7.24 16.07
CA ALA A 63 20.63 -6.38 15.76
C ALA A 63 19.31 -6.89 16.36
N LEU A 64 19.06 -8.20 16.28
CA LEU A 64 17.88 -8.84 16.90
C LEU A 64 17.93 -8.84 18.44
N ALA A 65 19.12 -8.92 19.03
CA ALA A 65 19.28 -8.82 20.49
C ALA A 65 18.98 -7.40 20.98
N VAL A 66 19.44 -6.38 20.26
CA VAL A 66 19.16 -4.97 20.56
C VAL A 66 17.67 -4.66 20.42
N SER A 67 17.00 -5.16 19.36
CA SER A 67 15.56 -4.94 19.16
C SER A 67 14.70 -5.60 20.24
N LYS A 68 15.12 -6.73 20.80
CA LYS A 68 14.43 -7.40 21.92
C LYS A 68 14.60 -6.66 23.24
N SER A 69 15.72 -5.93 23.45
CA SER A 69 15.94 -5.15 24.66
C SER A 69 15.15 -3.83 24.69
N VAL A 70 14.71 -3.34 23.52
CA VAL A 70 13.88 -2.12 23.42
C VAL A 70 12.39 -2.40 23.68
N ASN A 71 11.94 -3.64 23.48
CA ASN A 71 10.52 -4.04 23.68
C ASN A 71 10.24 -4.73 25.04
N GLY A 72 11.22 -4.82 25.92
CA GLY A 72 11.04 -5.34 27.27
C GLY A 72 11.00 -4.19 28.27
N ASP A 73 9.91 -4.08 29.02
CA ASP A 73 9.80 -3.20 30.19
C ASP A 73 10.99 -3.41 31.13
N GLN A 74 12.07 -2.65 30.94
CA GLN A 74 13.11 -2.53 31.93
C GLN A 74 12.97 -1.17 32.62
N GLN A 75 12.62 -1.23 33.90
CA GLN A 75 12.86 -0.15 34.84
C GLN A 75 14.32 0.30 34.71
N ILE A 76 14.53 1.41 34.02
CA ILE A 76 15.84 2.05 33.93
C ILE A 76 16.10 2.66 35.30
N GLY A 77 17.16 2.16 35.97
CA GLY A 77 17.64 2.65 37.23
C GLY A 77 17.91 4.16 37.21
N GLN A 78 17.48 4.83 38.26
CA GLN A 78 17.71 6.24 38.55
C GLN A 78 19.21 6.60 38.40
N GLY A 79 19.51 7.40 37.38
CA GLY A 79 20.86 7.89 37.18
C GLY A 79 21.17 8.63 35.86
N ALA A 80 20.19 8.87 34.99
CA ALA A 80 20.38 9.69 33.80
C ALA A 80 19.82 11.10 34.06
N VAL A 81 20.65 12.10 33.88
CA VAL A 81 20.34 13.53 34.02
C VAL A 81 19.16 13.85 33.08
N ASP A 82 18.11 14.36 33.68
CA ASP A 82 16.82 14.74 33.09
C ASP A 82 16.97 16.05 32.27
N VAL A 83 17.61 15.97 31.11
CA VAL A 83 17.76 17.10 30.17
C VAL A 83 16.78 16.98 28.99
N SER A 84 16.04 15.86 28.90
CA SER A 84 15.23 15.52 27.70
C SER A 84 13.73 15.83 27.83
N SER A 85 13.20 16.14 29.00
CA SER A 85 11.74 16.19 29.21
C SER A 85 11.04 17.30 28.42
N ASP A 86 11.58 18.50 28.40
CA ASP A 86 10.91 19.64 27.76
C ASP A 86 11.03 19.58 26.22
N ILE A 87 12.20 19.19 25.72
CA ILE A 87 12.44 19.02 24.26
C ILE A 87 11.66 17.84 23.72
N ASP A 88 11.63 16.72 24.44
CA ASP A 88 10.87 15.54 24.05
C ASP A 88 9.36 15.78 24.11
N GLU A 89 8.89 16.60 25.05
CA GLU A 89 7.49 16.99 25.13
C GLU A 89 7.12 17.98 24.02
N GLU A 90 8.00 18.90 23.68
CA GLU A 90 7.83 19.79 22.53
C GLU A 90 7.85 18.99 21.20
N LEU A 91 8.81 18.07 21.04
CA LEU A 91 8.87 17.16 19.89
C LEU A 91 7.63 16.28 19.79
N ARG A 92 7.12 15.75 20.91
CA ARG A 92 5.86 14.98 20.92
C ARG A 92 4.66 15.84 20.54
N LYS A 93 4.60 17.09 20.98
CA LYS A 93 3.54 18.03 20.55
C LYS A 93 3.64 18.34 19.07
N ILE A 94 4.84 18.57 18.55
CA ILE A 94 5.09 18.79 17.13
C ILE A 94 4.76 17.52 16.34
N ALA A 95 5.22 16.34 16.77
CA ALA A 95 4.91 15.08 16.11
C ALA A 95 3.41 14.78 16.06
N ALA A 96 2.68 15.03 17.16
CA ALA A 96 1.23 14.87 17.19
C ALA A 96 0.49 15.87 16.27
N GLN A 97 1.09 17.02 15.98
CA GLN A 97 0.55 17.99 15.00
C GLN A 97 0.93 17.62 13.54
N MET A 98 1.93 16.75 13.36
CA MET A 98 2.38 16.27 12.05
C MET A 98 1.66 15.00 11.59
N ASP A 99 0.77 14.43 12.40
CA ASP A 99 -0.02 13.26 11.99
C ASP A 99 -0.86 13.59 10.76
N VAL A 100 -0.66 12.82 9.69
CA VAL A 100 -1.39 13.01 8.44
C VAL A 100 -2.86 12.63 8.64
N CYS A 101 -3.75 13.63 8.66
CA CYS A 101 -5.19 13.42 8.76
C CYS A 101 -5.74 12.95 7.41
N ILE A 102 -6.18 11.69 7.36
CA ILE A 102 -6.79 11.07 6.18
C ILE A 102 -8.29 10.94 6.41
N LYS A 103 -9.09 11.35 5.43
CA LYS A 103 -10.55 11.15 5.46
C LYS A 103 -11.00 10.40 4.22
N ILE A 104 -11.85 9.39 4.41
CA ILE A 104 -12.45 8.60 3.35
C ILE A 104 -13.95 8.83 3.36
N ILE A 105 -14.46 9.32 2.23
CA ILE A 105 -15.88 9.64 2.08
C ILE A 105 -16.48 8.79 0.99
N GLY A 106 -17.49 8.01 1.35
CA GLY A 106 -18.29 7.20 0.43
C GLY A 106 -19.56 7.94 0.02
N CYS A 107 -19.69 8.23 -1.27
CA CYS A 107 -20.79 8.97 -1.86
C CYS A 107 -21.82 8.03 -2.52
N GLY A 108 -23.08 8.15 -2.12
CA GLY A 108 -24.20 7.36 -2.63
C GLY A 108 -24.19 5.90 -2.14
N GLY A 109 -24.99 5.05 -2.78
CA GLY A 109 -25.15 3.64 -2.36
C GLY A 109 -23.87 2.84 -2.43
N GLY A 110 -23.21 2.80 -3.60
CA GLY A 110 -21.94 2.08 -3.79
C GLY A 110 -20.84 2.59 -2.85
N GLY A 111 -20.61 3.92 -2.80
CA GLY A 111 -19.62 4.50 -1.90
C GLY A 111 -19.90 4.19 -0.43
N SER A 112 -21.17 4.23 0.01
CA SER A 112 -21.54 3.86 1.37
C SER A 112 -21.27 2.38 1.67
N ASN A 113 -21.53 1.48 0.73
CA ASN A 113 -21.20 0.06 0.87
C ASN A 113 -19.68 -0.15 1.00
N THR A 114 -18.90 0.57 0.21
CA THR A 114 -17.43 0.53 0.30
C THR A 114 -16.96 1.02 1.67
N ILE A 115 -17.53 2.10 2.23
CA ILE A 115 -17.22 2.53 3.60
C ILE A 115 -17.57 1.45 4.63
N ASN A 116 -18.71 0.77 4.47
CA ASN A 116 -19.05 -0.33 5.35
C ASN A 116 -18.00 -1.44 5.36
N ARG A 117 -17.46 -1.80 4.18
CA ARG A 117 -16.35 -2.76 4.06
C ARG A 117 -15.06 -2.25 4.67
N CYS A 118 -14.75 -0.95 4.50
CA CYS A 118 -13.59 -0.33 5.14
C CYS A 118 -13.65 -0.45 6.68
N VAL A 119 -14.84 -0.30 7.26
CA VAL A 119 -15.06 -0.52 8.69
C VAL A 119 -14.85 -1.98 9.06
N ASP A 120 -15.41 -2.92 8.29
CA ASP A 120 -15.27 -4.36 8.52
C ASP A 120 -13.82 -4.84 8.40
N ALA A 121 -13.07 -4.27 7.45
CA ALA A 121 -11.64 -4.54 7.24
C ALA A 121 -10.73 -3.85 8.28
N GLY A 122 -11.30 -3.08 9.22
CA GLY A 122 -10.55 -2.43 10.29
C GLY A 122 -9.52 -1.42 9.80
N ILE A 123 -9.84 -0.63 8.76
CA ILE A 123 -8.92 0.42 8.28
C ILE A 123 -8.61 1.38 9.42
N SER A 124 -7.35 1.46 9.79
CA SER A 124 -6.84 2.36 10.83
C SER A 124 -6.12 3.56 10.20
N GLY A 125 -6.06 4.68 10.92
CA GLY A 125 -5.37 5.90 10.45
C GLY A 125 -6.19 6.78 9.50
N ALA A 126 -7.45 6.42 9.21
CA ALA A 126 -8.36 7.26 8.43
C ALA A 126 -9.73 7.42 9.12
N GLN A 127 -10.33 8.58 8.94
CA GLN A 127 -11.71 8.87 9.38
C GLN A 127 -12.69 8.52 8.26
N LEU A 128 -13.67 7.67 8.57
CA LEU A 128 -14.63 7.14 7.61
C LEU A 128 -15.97 7.85 7.69
N CYS A 129 -16.52 8.25 6.53
CA CYS A 129 -17.83 8.89 6.42
C CYS A 129 -18.63 8.33 5.25
N ALA A 130 -19.91 8.07 5.45
CA ALA A 130 -20.84 7.74 4.38
C ALA A 130 -21.82 8.89 4.15
N ILE A 131 -21.98 9.29 2.89
CA ILE A 131 -22.90 10.35 2.46
C ILE A 131 -23.93 9.74 1.50
N ASN A 132 -25.21 9.92 1.78
CA ASN A 132 -26.26 9.41 0.89
C ASN A 132 -27.51 10.30 0.95
N THR A 133 -28.34 10.23 -0.10
CA THR A 133 -29.68 10.80 -0.15
C THR A 133 -30.77 9.80 0.28
N ASP A 134 -30.43 8.51 0.41
CA ASP A 134 -31.33 7.45 0.88
C ASP A 134 -31.11 7.22 2.39
N ALA A 135 -32.11 7.63 3.19
CA ALA A 135 -32.05 7.52 4.64
C ALA A 135 -32.09 6.06 5.12
N LYS A 136 -32.89 5.20 4.45
CA LYS A 136 -33.01 3.79 4.83
C LYS A 136 -31.71 3.05 4.60
N HIS A 137 -31.11 3.24 3.43
CA HIS A 137 -29.81 2.66 3.12
C HIS A 137 -28.72 3.17 4.09
N LEU A 138 -28.70 4.48 4.38
CA LEU A 138 -27.69 5.04 5.29
C LEU A 138 -27.78 4.49 6.71
N LEU A 139 -28.98 4.10 7.17
CA LEU A 139 -29.15 3.43 8.46
C LEU A 139 -28.49 2.05 8.53
N THR A 140 -28.41 1.33 7.42
CA THR A 140 -27.79 -0.01 7.37
C THR A 140 -26.25 0.04 7.38
N ILE A 141 -25.67 1.17 7.06
CA ILE A 141 -24.22 1.36 6.98
C ILE A 141 -23.60 1.55 8.37
N ARG A 142 -22.49 0.89 8.66
CA ARG A 142 -21.77 0.95 9.95
C ARG A 142 -20.69 2.03 10.01
N ALA A 143 -20.78 3.07 9.17
CA ALA A 143 -19.81 4.18 9.19
C ALA A 143 -19.85 4.95 10.52
N PRO A 144 -18.68 5.36 11.06
CA PRO A 144 -18.60 6.19 12.27
C PRO A 144 -19.28 7.55 12.09
N LYS A 145 -19.18 8.15 10.91
CA LYS A 145 -19.88 9.38 10.54
C LYS A 145 -20.80 9.09 9.34
N LYS A 146 -22.01 9.61 9.43
CA LYS A 146 -23.02 9.53 8.36
C LYS A 146 -23.61 10.91 8.12
N ILE A 147 -23.77 11.27 6.85
CA ILE A 147 -24.39 12.54 6.44
C ILE A 147 -25.54 12.23 5.47
N LEU A 148 -26.75 12.52 5.87
CA LEU A 148 -27.91 12.48 4.99
C LEU A 148 -27.99 13.81 4.24
N ILE A 149 -27.65 13.79 2.96
CA ILE A 149 -27.68 14.98 2.11
C ILE A 149 -29.02 15.12 1.37
N GLY A 150 -29.36 16.36 1.02
CA GLY A 150 -30.52 16.66 0.20
C GLY A 150 -31.86 16.37 0.88
N ARG A 151 -31.99 16.69 2.16
CA ARG A 151 -33.24 16.46 2.92
C ARG A 151 -34.43 17.15 2.27
N THR A 152 -34.22 18.33 1.71
CA THR A 152 -35.27 19.08 0.98
C THR A 152 -35.43 18.53 -0.44
N ALA A 153 -34.30 18.32 -1.16
CA ALA A 153 -34.31 17.90 -2.57
C ALA A 153 -34.86 16.49 -2.77
N THR A 154 -34.57 15.54 -1.85
CA THR A 154 -34.92 14.12 -2.04
C THR A 154 -35.85 13.55 -0.98
N ARG A 155 -36.07 14.26 0.13
CA ARG A 155 -36.86 13.80 1.29
C ARG A 155 -36.40 12.45 1.86
N GLY A 156 -35.12 12.11 1.69
CA GLY A 156 -34.55 10.83 2.12
C GLY A 156 -34.90 9.62 1.25
N LEU A 157 -35.46 9.82 0.05
CA LEU A 157 -35.91 8.77 -0.85
C LEU A 157 -34.92 8.42 -1.98
N GLY A 158 -33.71 9.02 -1.95
CA GLY A 158 -32.70 8.83 -2.98
C GLY A 158 -32.83 9.82 -4.15
N ALA A 159 -31.84 9.83 -5.05
CA ALA A 159 -31.75 10.76 -6.18
C ALA A 159 -32.32 10.20 -7.49
N GLY A 160 -32.94 9.02 -7.49
CA GLY A 160 -33.64 8.45 -8.65
C GLY A 160 -32.78 8.24 -9.90
N ALA A 161 -31.49 7.92 -9.75
CA ALA A 161 -30.51 7.79 -10.83
C ALA A 161 -30.30 9.08 -11.67
N ILE A 162 -30.61 10.25 -11.10
CA ILE A 162 -30.45 11.57 -11.74
C ILE A 162 -29.28 12.28 -11.04
N PRO A 163 -28.08 12.43 -11.72
CA PRO A 163 -26.89 13.02 -11.12
C PRO A 163 -27.09 14.47 -10.66
N GLU A 164 -27.89 15.25 -11.36
CA GLU A 164 -28.20 16.66 -11.03
C GLU A 164 -28.88 16.77 -9.67
N VAL A 165 -29.78 15.84 -9.35
CA VAL A 165 -30.44 15.77 -8.03
C VAL A 165 -29.43 15.41 -6.94
N GLY A 166 -28.50 14.50 -7.22
CA GLY A 166 -27.41 14.16 -6.31
C GLY A 166 -26.45 15.33 -6.06
N GLU A 167 -26.14 16.11 -7.08
CA GLU A 167 -25.30 17.31 -6.97
C GLU A 167 -26.04 18.40 -6.15
N GLN A 168 -27.31 18.62 -6.43
CA GLN A 168 -28.11 19.58 -5.67
C GLN A 168 -28.23 19.18 -4.19
N ALA A 169 -28.40 17.89 -3.91
CA ALA A 169 -28.41 17.36 -2.55
C ALA A 169 -27.08 17.62 -1.81
N ALA A 170 -25.93 17.46 -2.47
CA ALA A 170 -24.65 17.78 -1.88
C ALA A 170 -24.46 19.28 -1.62
N LYS A 171 -24.93 20.14 -2.54
CA LYS A 171 -24.93 21.60 -2.34
C LYS A 171 -25.77 22.04 -1.14
N GLU A 172 -26.92 21.43 -0.91
CA GLU A 172 -27.78 21.70 0.25
C GLU A 172 -27.04 21.48 1.58
N ASN A 173 -26.12 20.49 1.63
CA ASN A 173 -25.38 20.13 2.82
C ASN A 173 -23.89 20.53 2.77
N GLU A 174 -23.53 21.53 1.95
CA GLU A 174 -22.12 21.94 1.78
C GLU A 174 -21.43 22.27 3.12
N LEU A 175 -22.08 22.98 4.01
CA LEU A 175 -21.50 23.37 5.29
C LEU A 175 -21.16 22.17 6.18
N GLU A 176 -22.03 21.16 6.22
CA GLU A 176 -21.79 19.94 7.01
C GLU A 176 -20.66 19.11 6.41
N ILE A 177 -20.60 19.02 5.07
CA ILE A 177 -19.51 18.33 4.36
C ILE A 177 -18.18 19.05 4.59
N ARG A 178 -18.15 20.37 4.48
CA ARG A 178 -16.96 21.21 4.71
C ARG A 178 -16.45 21.07 6.14
N GLU A 179 -17.35 21.11 7.11
CA GLU A 179 -17.00 20.95 8.53
C GLU A 179 -16.37 19.57 8.79
N TYR A 180 -16.97 18.52 8.24
CA TYR A 180 -16.39 17.18 8.37
C TYR A 180 -14.99 17.09 7.72
N LEU A 181 -14.78 17.70 6.57
CA LEU A 181 -13.52 17.67 5.85
C LEU A 181 -12.42 18.54 6.47
N ARG A 182 -12.77 19.47 7.36
CA ARG A 182 -11.80 20.41 7.97
C ARG A 182 -10.60 19.68 8.57
N GLY A 183 -9.38 20.19 8.30
CA GLY A 183 -8.12 19.64 8.80
C GLY A 183 -7.65 18.36 8.09
N ALA A 184 -8.31 17.93 7.01
CA ALA A 184 -7.83 16.81 6.23
C ALA A 184 -6.60 17.20 5.38
N HIS A 185 -5.56 16.37 5.44
CA HIS A 185 -4.41 16.45 4.54
C HIS A 185 -4.63 15.66 3.26
N ILE A 186 -5.33 14.50 3.38
CA ILE A 186 -5.71 13.64 2.26
C ILE A 186 -7.20 13.34 2.36
N VAL A 187 -7.89 13.44 1.22
CA VAL A 187 -9.30 13.07 1.11
C VAL A 187 -9.46 12.03 -0.01
N PHE A 188 -9.92 10.85 0.36
CA PHE A 188 -10.39 9.86 -0.59
C PHE A 188 -11.90 10.04 -0.79
N VAL A 189 -12.32 10.19 -2.04
CA VAL A 189 -13.74 10.24 -2.41
C VAL A 189 -14.07 8.99 -3.20
N THR A 190 -14.89 8.09 -2.63
CA THR A 190 -15.28 6.86 -3.30
C THR A 190 -16.74 6.87 -3.68
N ALA A 191 -17.03 6.38 -4.89
CA ALA A 191 -18.40 6.29 -5.41
C ALA A 191 -18.52 5.20 -6.48
N GLY A 192 -19.67 4.53 -6.53
CA GLY A 192 -20.09 3.84 -7.73
C GLY A 192 -20.76 4.85 -8.67
N LEU A 193 -20.14 5.09 -9.81
CA LEU A 193 -20.66 6.01 -10.81
C LEU A 193 -21.80 5.38 -11.61
N GLY A 194 -22.67 6.21 -12.21
CA GLY A 194 -23.82 5.80 -13.00
C GLY A 194 -25.16 5.98 -12.30
N GLY A 195 -25.16 6.04 -10.96
CA GLY A 195 -26.35 6.41 -10.18
C GLY A 195 -26.52 7.92 -10.03
N GLY A 196 -27.56 8.35 -9.31
CA GLY A 196 -27.80 9.77 -9.07
C GLY A 196 -26.92 10.35 -7.98
N THR A 197 -26.96 9.79 -6.77
CA THR A 197 -26.29 10.35 -5.59
C THR A 197 -24.77 10.29 -5.72
N GLY A 198 -24.19 9.11 -6.00
CA GLY A 198 -22.73 8.94 -6.08
C GLY A 198 -22.13 9.79 -7.19
N THR A 199 -22.69 9.71 -8.38
CA THR A 199 -22.24 10.47 -9.57
C THR A 199 -22.33 11.98 -9.35
N GLY A 200 -23.45 12.45 -8.77
CA GLY A 200 -23.71 13.87 -8.56
C GLY A 200 -22.94 14.48 -7.39
N SER A 201 -22.81 13.76 -6.28
CA SER A 201 -22.17 14.31 -5.07
C SER A 201 -20.65 14.19 -5.04
N ALA A 202 -20.06 13.14 -5.66
CA ALA A 202 -18.63 12.85 -5.54
C ALA A 202 -17.73 14.00 -5.99
N HIS A 203 -17.98 14.56 -7.18
CA HIS A 203 -17.18 15.68 -7.67
C HIS A 203 -17.38 16.97 -6.85
N PHE A 204 -18.56 17.16 -6.26
CA PHE A 204 -18.83 18.29 -5.40
C PHE A 204 -18.04 18.20 -4.08
N VAL A 205 -18.02 17.02 -3.45
CA VAL A 205 -17.24 16.73 -2.24
C VAL A 205 -15.73 16.90 -2.54
N ALA A 206 -15.26 16.34 -3.66
CA ALA A 206 -13.87 16.46 -4.09
C ALA A 206 -13.47 17.93 -4.31
N ARG A 207 -14.36 18.75 -4.88
CA ARG A 207 -14.13 20.19 -5.05
C ARG A 207 -13.97 20.91 -3.72
N ILE A 208 -14.81 20.62 -2.73
CA ILE A 208 -14.66 21.19 -1.38
C ILE A 208 -13.29 20.82 -0.80
N ALA A 209 -12.89 19.57 -0.89
CA ALA A 209 -11.61 19.09 -0.38
C ALA A 209 -10.42 19.79 -1.06
N LYS A 210 -10.43 19.90 -2.39
CA LYS A 210 -9.35 20.46 -3.20
C LYS A 210 -9.27 21.98 -3.08
N GLU A 211 -10.35 22.69 -3.41
CA GLU A 211 -10.34 24.14 -3.56
C GLU A 211 -10.42 24.86 -2.22
N SER A 212 -11.24 24.34 -1.29
CA SER A 212 -11.46 25.02 -0.03
C SER A 212 -10.47 24.66 1.07
N LEU A 213 -9.93 23.45 1.04
CA LEU A 213 -9.08 22.91 2.11
C LEU A 213 -7.67 22.56 1.63
N GLN A 214 -7.41 22.64 0.32
CA GLN A 214 -6.12 22.33 -0.33
C GLN A 214 -5.60 20.92 0.00
N ALA A 215 -6.49 20.00 0.37
CA ALA A 215 -6.17 18.61 0.64
C ALA A 215 -5.77 17.88 -0.64
N LEU A 216 -4.84 16.92 -0.53
CA LEU A 216 -4.60 15.97 -1.61
C LEU A 216 -5.87 15.15 -1.82
N THR A 217 -6.51 15.33 -2.99
CA THR A 217 -7.84 14.76 -3.26
C THR A 217 -7.76 13.65 -4.27
N ILE A 218 -8.11 12.45 -3.85
CA ILE A 218 -8.02 11.22 -4.64
C ILE A 218 -9.43 10.64 -4.82
N GLY A 219 -9.89 10.55 -6.07
CA GLY A 219 -11.11 9.82 -6.42
C GLY A 219 -10.80 8.33 -6.56
N VAL A 220 -11.64 7.45 -5.98
CA VAL A 220 -11.55 5.99 -6.17
C VAL A 220 -12.94 5.50 -6.53
N VAL A 221 -13.16 5.23 -7.82
CA VAL A 221 -14.53 5.05 -8.34
C VAL A 221 -14.66 3.83 -9.23
N THR A 222 -15.87 3.27 -9.25
CA THR A 222 -16.22 2.19 -10.19
C THR A 222 -17.09 2.70 -11.32
N LEU A 223 -16.90 2.13 -12.51
CA LEU A 223 -17.82 2.26 -13.63
C LEU A 223 -18.82 1.09 -13.59
N PRO A 224 -20.08 1.33 -14.00
CA PRO A 224 -21.12 0.29 -13.97
C PRO A 224 -20.80 -0.87 -14.92
N PHE A 225 -21.42 -2.01 -14.66
CA PHE A 225 -21.44 -3.11 -15.63
C PHE A 225 -22.24 -2.70 -16.88
N LYS A 226 -21.84 -3.18 -18.06
CA LYS A 226 -22.60 -2.99 -19.29
C LYS A 226 -24.06 -3.47 -19.15
N ALA A 227 -24.26 -4.52 -18.36
CA ALA A 227 -25.58 -5.06 -18.05
C ALA A 227 -26.52 -4.08 -17.32
N GLU A 228 -25.97 -3.03 -16.67
CA GLU A 228 -26.76 -2.00 -15.98
C GLU A 228 -27.40 -0.98 -16.94
N GLY A 229 -27.00 -1.00 -18.21
CA GLY A 229 -27.60 -0.23 -19.29
C GLY A 229 -26.85 1.05 -19.65
N THR A 230 -27.16 1.53 -20.88
CA THR A 230 -26.44 2.64 -21.53
C THR A 230 -26.54 3.96 -20.74
N ILE A 231 -27.74 4.28 -20.23
CA ILE A 231 -27.97 5.53 -19.46
C ILE A 231 -27.05 5.60 -18.21
N ARG A 232 -26.87 4.46 -17.51
CA ARG A 232 -25.97 4.42 -16.36
C ARG A 232 -24.52 4.63 -16.78
N MET A 233 -24.11 4.06 -17.89
CA MET A 233 -22.75 4.26 -18.41
C MET A 233 -22.52 5.71 -18.84
N GLU A 234 -23.47 6.34 -19.52
CA GLU A 234 -23.41 7.77 -19.89
C GLU A 234 -23.30 8.67 -18.67
N ASN A 235 -24.15 8.45 -17.66
CA ASN A 235 -24.07 9.16 -16.38
C ASN A 235 -22.69 8.95 -15.70
N ALA A 236 -22.17 7.73 -15.74
CA ALA A 236 -20.87 7.41 -15.14
C ALA A 236 -19.73 8.15 -15.82
N LEU A 237 -19.69 8.16 -17.16
CA LEU A 237 -18.67 8.85 -17.93
C LEU A 237 -18.72 10.36 -17.73
N ALA A 238 -19.93 10.95 -17.75
CA ALA A 238 -20.11 12.37 -17.46
C ALA A 238 -19.66 12.74 -16.02
N GLY A 239 -20.01 11.89 -15.05
CA GLY A 239 -19.57 12.05 -13.66
C GLY A 239 -18.07 11.90 -13.48
N LEU A 240 -17.46 10.94 -14.17
CA LEU A 240 -16.01 10.74 -14.18
C LEU A 240 -15.30 11.96 -14.76
N ASP A 241 -15.80 12.54 -15.86
CA ASP A 241 -15.22 13.76 -16.45
C ASP A 241 -15.26 14.95 -15.48
N LYS A 242 -16.38 15.14 -14.75
CA LYS A 242 -16.47 16.16 -13.70
C LYS A 242 -15.50 15.89 -12.55
N LEU A 243 -15.39 14.63 -12.10
CA LEU A 243 -14.55 14.24 -10.96
C LEU A 243 -13.06 14.42 -11.25
N ARG A 244 -12.59 13.98 -12.44
CA ARG A 244 -11.18 14.09 -12.83
C ARG A 244 -10.67 15.52 -12.95
N ARG A 245 -11.57 16.48 -13.18
CA ARG A 245 -11.20 17.92 -13.26
C ARG A 245 -10.92 18.54 -11.90
N VAL A 246 -11.46 17.94 -10.84
CA VAL A 246 -11.35 18.46 -9.47
C VAL A 246 -10.44 17.64 -8.57
N CYS A 247 -10.21 16.35 -8.87
CA CYS A 247 -9.27 15.51 -8.14
C CYS A 247 -7.82 15.73 -8.61
N ASP A 248 -6.86 15.48 -7.73
CA ASP A 248 -5.44 15.36 -8.10
C ASP A 248 -5.21 14.09 -8.92
N THR A 249 -5.82 13.00 -8.47
CA THR A 249 -5.77 11.69 -9.09
C THR A 249 -7.16 11.03 -9.01
N THR A 250 -7.56 10.35 -10.07
CA THR A 250 -8.79 9.56 -10.08
C THR A 250 -8.47 8.12 -10.49
N ILE A 251 -8.60 7.22 -9.55
CA ILE A 251 -8.46 5.77 -9.76
C ILE A 251 -9.80 5.24 -10.24
N VAL A 252 -9.79 4.62 -11.40
CA VAL A 252 -10.99 4.11 -12.06
C VAL A 252 -10.96 2.59 -12.13
N ILE A 253 -12.02 1.95 -11.65
CA ILE A 253 -12.17 0.50 -11.64
C ILE A 253 -13.40 0.16 -12.50
N PRO A 254 -13.20 -0.32 -13.75
CA PRO A 254 -14.30 -0.76 -14.58
C PRO A 254 -14.86 -2.10 -14.09
N ASN A 255 -16.15 -2.15 -13.69
CA ASN A 255 -16.74 -3.38 -13.16
C ASN A 255 -16.74 -4.53 -14.17
N ASP A 256 -16.85 -4.25 -15.47
CA ASP A 256 -16.74 -5.28 -16.50
C ASP A 256 -15.42 -6.04 -16.47
N LYS A 257 -14.32 -5.35 -16.11
CA LYS A 257 -13.00 -5.97 -15.99
C LYS A 257 -12.87 -6.93 -14.78
N LEU A 258 -13.73 -6.75 -13.78
CA LEU A 258 -13.83 -7.71 -12.68
C LEU A 258 -14.44 -9.04 -13.10
N LEU A 259 -15.33 -9.02 -14.10
CA LEU A 259 -15.91 -10.26 -14.66
C LEU A 259 -14.87 -11.09 -15.42
N GLU A 260 -13.82 -10.45 -15.95
CA GLU A 260 -12.70 -11.16 -16.58
C GLU A 260 -11.87 -11.94 -15.54
N LEU A 261 -11.75 -11.41 -14.30
CA LEU A 261 -11.09 -12.08 -13.20
C LEU A 261 -11.90 -13.26 -12.65
N VAL A 262 -13.22 -13.12 -12.60
CA VAL A 262 -14.12 -14.10 -11.95
C VAL A 262 -15.39 -14.37 -12.79
N PRO A 263 -15.26 -14.98 -13.95
CA PRO A 263 -16.34 -15.02 -14.96
C PRO A 263 -17.58 -15.84 -14.56
N LYS A 264 -17.53 -16.62 -13.48
CA LYS A 264 -18.63 -17.50 -13.02
C LYS A 264 -19.37 -17.00 -11.79
N LEU A 265 -19.09 -15.78 -11.33
CA LEU A 265 -19.76 -15.25 -10.14
C LEU A 265 -21.19 -14.78 -10.43
N PRO A 266 -22.13 -15.00 -9.50
CA PRO A 266 -23.41 -14.31 -9.49
C PRO A 266 -23.22 -12.79 -9.44
N ILE A 267 -24.19 -12.04 -9.99
CA ILE A 267 -24.06 -10.58 -10.13
C ILE A 267 -23.90 -9.86 -8.77
N ASP A 268 -24.58 -10.34 -7.74
CA ASP A 268 -24.44 -9.78 -6.37
C ASP A 268 -23.03 -10.02 -5.78
N ALA A 269 -22.41 -11.15 -6.11
CA ALA A 269 -21.03 -11.43 -5.74
C ALA A 269 -20.05 -10.56 -6.53
N ALA A 270 -20.32 -10.26 -7.81
CA ALA A 270 -19.50 -9.36 -8.61
C ALA A 270 -19.47 -7.93 -8.04
N PHE A 271 -20.61 -7.41 -7.57
CA PHE A 271 -20.64 -6.13 -6.85
C PHE A 271 -19.82 -6.16 -5.54
N LYS A 272 -19.88 -7.28 -4.81
CA LYS A 272 -19.06 -7.45 -3.61
C LYS A 272 -17.55 -7.45 -3.91
N VAL A 273 -17.17 -8.02 -5.06
CA VAL A 273 -15.76 -7.99 -5.52
C VAL A 273 -15.36 -6.57 -5.89
N ALA A 274 -16.22 -5.80 -6.56
CA ALA A 274 -15.96 -4.39 -6.86
C ALA A 274 -15.72 -3.56 -5.58
N ASP A 275 -16.59 -3.71 -4.59
CA ASP A 275 -16.42 -3.06 -3.29
C ASP A 275 -15.13 -3.50 -2.57
N GLU A 276 -14.75 -4.78 -2.70
CA GLU A 276 -13.53 -5.33 -2.12
C GLU A 276 -12.28 -4.71 -2.75
N VAL A 277 -12.24 -4.59 -4.08
CA VAL A 277 -11.13 -3.94 -4.81
C VAL A 277 -11.01 -2.46 -4.41
N LEU A 278 -12.13 -1.74 -4.30
CA LEU A 278 -12.14 -0.36 -3.80
C LEU A 278 -11.58 -0.28 -2.38
N MET A 279 -12.04 -1.17 -1.49
CA MET A 279 -11.58 -1.22 -0.12
C MET A 279 -10.08 -1.52 -0.03
N GLN A 280 -9.59 -2.54 -0.73
CA GLN A 280 -8.18 -2.90 -0.75
C GLN A 280 -7.30 -1.78 -1.31
N THR A 281 -7.76 -1.08 -2.34
CA THR A 281 -7.07 0.09 -2.89
C THR A 281 -6.93 1.20 -1.85
N MET A 282 -8.03 1.54 -1.17
CA MET A 282 -8.02 2.59 -0.14
C MET A 282 -7.26 2.16 1.11
N LYS A 283 -7.43 0.91 1.54
CA LYS A 283 -6.65 0.33 2.65
C LYS A 283 -5.16 0.37 2.32
N GLY A 284 -4.78 -0.06 1.11
CA GLY A 284 -3.40 -0.05 0.64
C GLY A 284 -2.78 1.34 0.70
N LEU A 285 -3.45 2.33 0.13
CA LEU A 285 -2.98 3.73 0.14
C LEU A 285 -2.92 4.33 1.55
N THR A 286 -3.93 4.06 2.36
CA THR A 286 -3.98 4.57 3.74
C THR A 286 -2.87 3.98 4.60
N GLU A 287 -2.67 2.68 4.54
CA GLU A 287 -1.68 1.97 5.37
C GLU A 287 -0.24 2.29 4.99
N ILE A 288 0.06 2.53 3.72
CA ILE A 288 1.38 3.02 3.28
C ILE A 288 1.75 4.32 3.98
N ILE A 289 0.76 5.17 4.26
CA ILE A 289 0.96 6.50 4.86
C ILE A 289 0.99 6.42 6.40
N THR A 290 0.12 5.59 6.97
CA THR A 290 -0.18 5.64 8.41
C THR A 290 0.50 4.56 9.24
N LYS A 291 0.89 3.45 8.61
CA LYS A 291 1.57 2.35 9.31
C LYS A 291 3.07 2.45 9.10
N PRO A 292 3.88 2.38 10.16
CA PRO A 292 5.32 2.22 10.02
C PRO A 292 5.57 0.88 9.30
N GLY A 293 6.06 0.95 8.09
CA GLY A 293 6.48 -0.20 7.29
C GLY A 293 7.98 -0.48 7.45
N LEU A 294 8.46 -1.56 6.83
CA LEU A 294 9.91 -1.81 6.71
C LEU A 294 10.58 -0.74 5.84
N VAL A 295 9.82 -0.13 4.93
CA VAL A 295 10.21 1.05 4.15
C VAL A 295 9.12 2.10 4.39
N ASN A 296 9.50 3.20 5.05
CA ASN A 296 8.60 4.30 5.35
C ASN A 296 8.53 5.25 4.15
N LEU A 297 7.33 5.64 3.82
CA LEU A 297 7.05 6.65 2.82
C LEU A 297 6.53 7.92 3.49
N ASP A 298 7.10 9.04 3.10
CA ASP A 298 6.64 10.33 3.57
C ASP A 298 5.39 10.80 2.81
N TYR A 299 4.55 11.58 3.48
CA TYR A 299 3.39 12.20 2.87
C TYR A 299 3.75 13.01 1.59
N SER A 300 4.91 13.67 1.60
CA SER A 300 5.43 14.45 0.47
C SER A 300 5.71 13.58 -0.77
N ASP A 301 6.15 12.35 -0.58
CA ASP A 301 6.42 11.42 -1.69
C ASP A 301 5.11 11.04 -2.38
N ILE A 302 4.11 10.65 -1.59
CA ILE A 302 2.78 10.29 -2.12
C ILE A 302 2.14 11.49 -2.80
N GLN A 303 2.25 12.68 -2.19
CA GLN A 303 1.77 13.92 -2.80
C GLN A 303 2.43 14.17 -4.17
N THR A 304 3.71 13.89 -4.30
CA THR A 304 4.47 14.10 -5.53
C THR A 304 4.04 13.16 -6.68
N VAL A 305 3.68 11.91 -6.37
CA VAL A 305 3.20 10.93 -7.36
C VAL A 305 1.73 11.11 -7.68
N MET A 306 0.92 11.52 -6.69
CA MET A 306 -0.52 11.62 -6.83
C MET A 306 -1.00 12.99 -7.29
N ARG A 307 -0.25 14.09 -7.06
CA ARG A 307 -0.58 15.39 -7.61
C ARG A 307 -0.47 15.36 -9.13
N GLU A 308 -1.50 15.85 -9.80
CA GLU A 308 -1.59 15.86 -11.27
C GLU A 308 -1.48 14.47 -11.91
N GLY A 309 -1.75 13.41 -11.12
CA GLY A 309 -1.73 12.02 -11.58
C GLY A 309 -2.80 11.71 -12.63
N GLY A 310 -3.84 12.53 -12.72
CA GLY A 310 -4.92 12.38 -13.69
C GLY A 310 -5.70 11.08 -13.49
N ILE A 311 -6.00 10.37 -14.58
CA ILE A 311 -6.58 9.03 -14.49
C ILE A 311 -5.49 8.04 -14.11
N SER A 312 -5.80 7.19 -13.14
CA SER A 312 -4.91 6.16 -12.62
C SER A 312 -5.61 4.81 -12.62
N PHE A 313 -4.80 3.77 -12.74
CA PHE A 313 -5.25 2.39 -12.86
C PHE A 313 -4.65 1.56 -11.75
N VAL A 314 -5.35 0.48 -11.37
CA VAL A 314 -4.94 -0.43 -10.30
C VAL A 314 -4.65 -1.80 -10.89
N GLY A 315 -3.53 -2.39 -10.48
CA GLY A 315 -3.24 -3.80 -10.67
C GLY A 315 -3.14 -4.49 -9.32
N ILE A 316 -3.70 -5.67 -9.21
CA ILE A 316 -3.61 -6.49 -8.01
C ILE A 316 -3.11 -7.86 -8.43
N GLY A 317 -2.15 -8.40 -7.70
CA GLY A 317 -1.66 -9.76 -7.88
C GLY A 317 -1.35 -10.40 -6.53
N GLU A 318 -1.56 -11.70 -6.47
CA GLU A 318 -1.31 -12.51 -5.29
C GLU A 318 -0.71 -13.85 -5.70
N SER A 319 0.32 -14.31 -5.00
CA SER A 319 0.93 -15.60 -5.30
C SER A 319 1.49 -16.26 -4.06
N ASP A 320 1.31 -17.56 -3.99
CA ASP A 320 1.91 -18.51 -3.04
C ASP A 320 2.84 -19.50 -3.74
N ASP A 321 3.31 -19.18 -4.95
CA ASP A 321 4.20 -20.02 -5.74
C ASP A 321 5.49 -20.36 -4.98
N GLU A 322 5.79 -21.64 -4.83
CA GLU A 322 6.93 -22.11 -4.06
C GLU A 322 8.27 -21.75 -4.71
N ASP A 323 8.33 -21.61 -6.05
CA ASP A 323 9.54 -21.32 -6.79
C ASP A 323 9.84 -19.80 -6.82
N ASP A 324 8.85 -18.96 -7.16
CA ASP A 324 9.00 -17.52 -7.26
C ASP A 324 7.67 -16.75 -7.07
N ARG A 325 7.19 -16.70 -5.84
CA ARG A 325 5.96 -15.99 -5.48
C ARG A 325 6.01 -14.49 -5.79
N VAL A 326 7.21 -13.89 -5.79
CA VAL A 326 7.37 -12.45 -6.07
C VAL A 326 7.11 -12.15 -7.54
N GLU A 327 7.80 -12.87 -8.43
CA GLU A 327 7.66 -12.67 -9.87
C GLU A 327 6.24 -12.99 -10.34
N ALA A 328 5.65 -14.06 -9.80
CA ALA A 328 4.28 -14.46 -10.10
C ALA A 328 3.27 -13.39 -9.66
N ALA A 329 3.34 -12.89 -8.41
CA ALA A 329 2.44 -11.85 -7.91
C ALA A 329 2.59 -10.51 -8.68
N VAL A 330 3.84 -10.10 -8.97
CA VAL A 330 4.08 -8.86 -9.75
C VAL A 330 3.58 -9.01 -11.18
N LYS A 331 3.82 -10.15 -11.82
CA LYS A 331 3.34 -10.43 -13.18
C LYS A 331 1.81 -10.40 -13.23
N GLU A 332 1.15 -11.00 -12.26
CA GLU A 332 -0.31 -10.95 -12.15
C GLU A 332 -0.80 -9.50 -11.98
N ALA A 333 -0.15 -8.71 -11.10
CA ALA A 333 -0.50 -7.30 -10.94
C ALA A 333 -0.33 -6.49 -12.22
N LEU A 334 0.79 -6.69 -12.97
CA LEU A 334 1.08 -5.99 -14.23
C LEU A 334 0.17 -6.41 -15.39
N THR A 335 -0.35 -7.64 -15.36
CA THR A 335 -1.28 -8.18 -16.38
C THR A 335 -2.73 -8.15 -15.92
N SER A 336 -3.00 -7.55 -14.76
CA SER A 336 -4.34 -7.46 -14.20
C SER A 336 -5.32 -6.80 -15.19
N PRO A 337 -6.47 -7.40 -15.45
CA PRO A 337 -7.52 -6.79 -16.29
C PRO A 337 -7.94 -5.40 -15.80
N LEU A 338 -7.77 -5.11 -14.51
CA LEU A 338 -8.11 -3.81 -13.91
C LEU A 338 -7.21 -2.67 -14.39
N LEU A 339 -5.97 -2.96 -14.80
CA LEU A 339 -5.11 -1.99 -15.47
C LEU A 339 -5.65 -1.60 -16.84
N GLY A 340 -6.44 -2.48 -17.45
CA GLY A 340 -6.93 -2.28 -18.81
C GLY A 340 -5.80 -2.30 -19.86
N GLU A 341 -6.10 -1.79 -21.05
CA GLU A 341 -5.13 -1.66 -22.13
C GLU A 341 -4.37 -0.34 -22.02
N ILE A 342 -3.49 -0.23 -21.01
CA ILE A 342 -2.64 0.94 -20.82
C ILE A 342 -1.24 0.68 -21.32
N ASP A 343 -0.55 1.75 -21.76
CA ASP A 343 0.89 1.68 -22.01
C ASP A 343 1.63 2.10 -20.73
N LEU A 344 2.24 1.13 -20.07
CA LEU A 344 3.03 1.37 -18.86
C LEU A 344 4.26 2.26 -19.14
N LYS A 345 4.71 2.33 -20.39
CA LYS A 345 5.83 3.20 -20.79
C LYS A 345 5.44 4.69 -20.85
N ASP A 346 4.15 4.99 -20.86
CA ASP A 346 3.62 6.37 -20.74
C ASP A 346 3.40 6.80 -19.29
N ALA A 347 3.53 5.89 -18.32
CA ALA A 347 3.28 6.18 -16.92
C ALA A 347 4.18 7.31 -16.38
N LYS A 348 3.59 8.25 -15.66
CA LYS A 348 4.29 9.34 -14.97
C LYS A 348 4.75 8.94 -13.57
N GLY A 349 4.04 8.02 -12.95
CA GLY A 349 4.36 7.51 -11.63
C GLY A 349 3.76 6.15 -11.37
N ALA A 350 4.35 5.43 -10.43
CA ALA A 350 3.85 4.16 -9.94
C ALA A 350 4.01 4.10 -8.42
N LEU A 351 2.96 3.61 -7.76
CA LEU A 351 2.98 3.29 -6.33
C LEU A 351 2.80 1.78 -6.18
N ILE A 352 3.71 1.16 -5.45
CA ILE A 352 3.79 -0.27 -5.26
C ILE A 352 3.65 -0.58 -3.78
N ARG A 353 2.67 -1.37 -3.41
CA ARG A 353 2.55 -1.93 -2.06
C ARG A 353 2.76 -3.43 -2.12
N VAL A 354 3.74 -3.91 -1.38
CA VAL A 354 4.02 -5.34 -1.21
C VAL A 354 3.59 -5.75 0.19
N VAL A 355 2.76 -6.76 0.29
CA VAL A 355 2.30 -7.31 1.56
C VAL A 355 2.62 -8.79 1.58
N GLY A 356 3.24 -9.24 2.63
CA GLY A 356 3.55 -10.66 2.81
C GLY A 356 3.43 -11.11 4.25
N GLY A 357 3.58 -12.39 4.49
CA GLY A 357 3.60 -12.96 5.82
C GLY A 357 4.88 -12.64 6.59
N SER A 358 4.98 -13.15 7.81
CA SER A 358 6.17 -13.02 8.67
C SER A 358 7.44 -13.69 8.08
N ASP A 359 7.29 -14.46 7.03
CA ASP A 359 8.33 -15.13 6.26
C ASP A 359 8.85 -14.29 5.07
N MET A 360 8.17 -13.19 4.72
CA MET A 360 8.60 -12.30 3.65
C MET A 360 9.92 -11.62 4.00
N THR A 361 10.86 -11.63 3.06
CA THR A 361 12.17 -11.00 3.19
C THR A 361 12.18 -9.59 2.56
N ILE A 362 13.08 -8.74 3.03
CA ILE A 362 13.30 -7.41 2.42
C ILE A 362 13.74 -7.56 0.96
N ALA A 363 14.54 -8.58 0.64
CA ALA A 363 14.99 -8.85 -0.72
C ALA A 363 13.83 -9.17 -1.67
N GLU A 364 12.81 -9.89 -1.20
CA GLU A 364 11.60 -10.15 -1.98
C GLU A 364 10.81 -8.87 -2.25
N ALA A 365 10.62 -8.03 -1.24
CA ALA A 365 9.92 -6.76 -1.40
C ALA A 365 10.65 -5.80 -2.36
N GLN A 366 12.00 -5.73 -2.26
CA GLN A 366 12.83 -4.95 -3.18
C GLN A 366 12.75 -5.50 -4.61
N ARG A 367 12.81 -6.81 -4.78
CA ARG A 367 12.70 -7.45 -6.10
C ARG A 367 11.35 -7.15 -6.76
N ALA A 368 10.25 -7.13 -6.00
CA ALA A 368 8.95 -6.73 -6.54
C ALA A 368 9.00 -5.30 -7.11
N ALA A 369 9.60 -4.36 -6.37
CA ALA A 369 9.77 -2.98 -6.83
C ALA A 369 10.68 -2.89 -8.07
N GLU A 370 11.76 -3.65 -8.15
CA GLU A 370 12.68 -3.69 -9.30
C GLU A 370 11.99 -4.20 -10.57
N ILE A 371 11.17 -5.26 -10.49
CA ILE A 371 10.44 -5.81 -11.65
C ILE A 371 9.46 -4.76 -12.19
N VAL A 372 8.70 -4.08 -11.31
CA VAL A 372 7.79 -3.01 -11.73
C VAL A 372 8.56 -1.84 -12.34
N THR A 373 9.67 -1.42 -11.72
CA THR A 373 10.53 -0.33 -12.22
C THR A 373 10.98 -0.58 -13.65
N ASN A 374 11.39 -1.80 -13.96
CA ASN A 374 11.82 -2.20 -15.31
C ASN A 374 10.65 -2.26 -16.31
N SER A 375 9.42 -2.37 -15.83
CA SER A 375 8.21 -2.50 -16.65
C SER A 375 7.57 -1.17 -17.02
N VAL A 376 7.81 -0.11 -16.23
CA VAL A 376 7.25 1.23 -16.44
C VAL A 376 8.23 2.17 -17.17
N ASN A 377 7.87 3.44 -17.32
CA ASN A 377 8.72 4.47 -17.91
C ASN A 377 9.97 4.71 -17.02
N GLU A 378 11.15 4.81 -17.62
CA GLU A 378 12.41 5.10 -16.91
C GLU A 378 12.40 6.44 -16.13
N ARG A 379 11.57 7.39 -16.56
CA ARG A 379 11.39 8.69 -15.90
C ARG A 379 10.21 8.72 -14.93
N ALA A 380 9.47 7.62 -14.80
CA ALA A 380 8.36 7.55 -13.86
C ALA A 380 8.89 7.67 -12.42
N ARG A 381 8.14 8.39 -11.59
CA ARG A 381 8.40 8.44 -10.15
C ARG A 381 7.85 7.18 -9.52
N ILE A 382 8.74 6.38 -8.94
CA ILE A 382 8.36 5.11 -8.32
C ILE A 382 8.46 5.23 -6.82
N ILE A 383 7.37 4.88 -6.17
CA ILE A 383 7.26 4.82 -4.71
C ILE A 383 6.85 3.40 -4.36
N TRP A 384 7.55 2.80 -3.42
CA TRP A 384 7.18 1.47 -2.95
C TRP A 384 7.27 1.36 -1.44
N GLY A 385 6.38 0.57 -0.88
CA GLY A 385 6.37 0.26 0.54
C GLY A 385 6.02 -1.20 0.77
N CYS A 386 6.43 -1.74 1.91
CA CYS A 386 6.10 -3.10 2.28
C CYS A 386 5.60 -3.19 3.73
N SER A 387 4.69 -4.13 3.95
CA SER A 387 4.12 -4.41 5.26
C SER A 387 3.98 -5.91 5.48
N ILE A 388 3.96 -6.30 6.76
CA ILE A 388 3.80 -7.69 7.14
C ILE A 388 2.38 -7.90 7.70
N GLU A 389 1.65 -8.83 7.10
CA GLU A 389 0.38 -9.35 7.62
C GLU A 389 0.59 -10.85 7.96
N PRO A 390 0.60 -11.23 9.25
CA PRO A 390 0.93 -12.60 9.67
C PRO A 390 0.03 -13.68 9.07
N GLU A 391 -1.18 -13.30 8.67
CA GLU A 391 -2.17 -14.19 8.05
C GLU A 391 -1.76 -14.64 6.63
N LEU A 392 -0.86 -13.89 5.96
CA LEU A 392 -0.38 -14.15 4.61
C LEU A 392 0.88 -15.03 4.57
N LYS A 393 1.07 -15.91 5.56
CA LYS A 393 2.23 -16.80 5.58
C LYS A 393 2.32 -17.62 4.29
N GLY A 394 3.48 -17.56 3.64
CA GLY A 394 3.73 -18.22 2.36
C GLY A 394 3.26 -17.42 1.13
N THR A 395 2.45 -16.39 1.30
CA THR A 395 1.82 -15.64 0.20
C THR A 395 2.39 -14.22 0.11
N ILE A 396 2.52 -13.71 -1.10
CA ILE A 396 2.82 -12.30 -1.37
C ILE A 396 1.66 -11.67 -2.16
N LYS A 397 1.24 -10.49 -1.72
CA LYS A 397 0.26 -9.64 -2.43
C LYS A 397 0.94 -8.37 -2.91
N VAL A 398 0.65 -7.98 -4.14
CA VAL A 398 1.15 -6.76 -4.76
C VAL A 398 -0.04 -5.92 -5.19
N LEU A 399 -0.10 -4.69 -4.68
CA LEU A 399 -0.99 -3.64 -5.18
C LEU A 399 -0.14 -2.64 -5.95
N LEU A 400 -0.47 -2.46 -7.22
CA LEU A 400 0.19 -1.51 -8.12
C LEU A 400 -0.80 -0.42 -8.50
N ILE A 401 -0.42 0.84 -8.34
CA ILE A 401 -1.19 1.98 -8.83
C ILE A 401 -0.32 2.74 -9.82
N VAL A 402 -0.80 2.83 -11.06
CA VAL A 402 -0.09 3.52 -12.15
C VAL A 402 -0.80 4.83 -12.44
N THR A 403 -0.05 5.95 -12.38
CA THR A 403 -0.59 7.29 -12.61
C THR A 403 -0.12 7.87 -13.94
N GLY A 404 -0.98 8.63 -14.60
CA GLY A 404 -0.65 9.38 -15.81
C GLY A 404 -0.44 8.53 -17.07
N ALA A 405 -0.72 7.23 -17.02
CA ALA A 405 -0.72 6.37 -18.20
C ALA A 405 -1.94 6.68 -19.08
N LYS A 406 -1.78 6.51 -20.39
CA LYS A 406 -2.86 6.66 -21.36
C LYS A 406 -3.49 5.30 -21.65
N SER A 407 -4.82 5.24 -21.74
CA SER A 407 -5.50 4.10 -22.32
C SER A 407 -5.24 4.08 -23.82
N LYS A 408 -4.91 2.90 -24.34
CA LYS A 408 -4.77 2.64 -25.78
C LYS A 408 -6.09 2.76 -26.51
#